data_1a150aa4868dc65e8d9f36cb9be59d39
#
_entry.id   1a150aa4868dc65e8d9f36cb9be59d39
#
_cell.length_a   1.000
_cell.length_b   1.000
_cell.length_c   1.000
_cell.angle_alpha   90.00
_cell.angle_beta   90.00
_cell.angle_gamma   90.00
#
_symmetry.space_group_name_H-M   'P 1'
#
loop_
_entity.id
_entity.type
_entity.pdbx_description
1 polymer ?
#
loop_
_entity_poly.entity_id
_entity_poly.type
_entity_poly.pdbx_seq_one_letter_code
_entity_poly.pdbx_strand_id
1 'polypeptide(L)'
;MLSAQHPRAIAVPDLVPTLSAGRHRSARRGACFMEFASFLAGERWSDHPNCTDPTLSTLARAVNDTVRDDRRGELVSDVPRVIGLKGDELRLGLVVALRAAAMALPVASMERQRALAVGVIATLDALAESGINQPRAQGEAEKALSEVPDAARWARAHLADWRARPGDLARHGCGAIVRTAALGIAQACIDDPDTLLVEMLRAAIDDAEAFLGRAAHGVDAPVALPMAATPEQVLAAATR
;
A
#
# COMPACT_ATOMS: atom_id res chain seq x y z
N MET A 1 -39.90 7.29 -39.05
CA MET A 1 -38.60 7.94 -38.94
C MET A 1 -38.08 7.75 -37.52
N LEU A 2 -37.23 6.76 -37.33
CA LEU A 2 -36.62 6.44 -36.00
C LEU A 2 -35.30 7.21 -35.92
N SER A 3 -35.23 8.19 -35.01
CA SER A 3 -34.04 8.98 -34.73
C SER A 3 -33.00 8.06 -34.05
N ALA A 4 -31.90 7.80 -34.73
CA ALA A 4 -30.75 7.10 -34.15
C ALA A 4 -30.11 8.01 -33.07
N GLN A 5 -30.26 7.62 -31.82
CA GLN A 5 -29.52 8.22 -30.71
C GLN A 5 -28.06 7.77 -30.79
N HIS A 6 -27.16 8.69 -31.11
CA HIS A 6 -25.71 8.47 -31.02
C HIS A 6 -25.34 8.22 -29.57
N PRO A 7 -24.53 7.20 -29.26
CA PRO A 7 -24.02 7.00 -27.92
C PRO A 7 -23.18 8.24 -27.53
N ARG A 8 -23.55 8.88 -26.41
CA ARG A 8 -22.77 9.96 -25.83
C ARG A 8 -21.36 9.43 -25.54
N ALA A 9 -20.37 10.02 -26.18
CA ALA A 9 -18.98 9.81 -25.85
C ALA A 9 -18.78 10.08 -24.35
N ILE A 10 -18.21 9.11 -23.65
CA ILE A 10 -17.82 9.27 -22.25
C ILE A 10 -16.75 10.36 -22.24
N ALA A 11 -17.06 11.49 -21.64
CA ALA A 11 -16.09 12.56 -21.46
C ALA A 11 -15.02 12.05 -20.49
N VAL A 12 -13.84 11.75 -21.01
CA VAL A 12 -12.64 11.55 -20.18
C VAL A 12 -12.43 12.89 -19.46
N PRO A 13 -12.25 12.91 -18.12
CA PRO A 13 -11.95 14.15 -17.42
C PRO A 13 -10.77 14.84 -18.08
N ASP A 14 -10.91 16.13 -18.42
CA ASP A 14 -9.88 16.93 -19.09
C ASP A 14 -8.56 17.01 -18.31
N LEU A 15 -8.51 16.41 -17.12
CA LEU A 15 -7.35 16.40 -16.25
C LEU A 15 -7.23 15.08 -15.49
N VAL A 16 -6.45 14.15 -16.04
CA VAL A 16 -5.96 12.97 -15.29
C VAL A 16 -4.64 13.37 -14.63
N PRO A 17 -4.50 13.30 -13.29
CA PRO A 17 -3.26 13.68 -12.65
C PRO A 17 -2.14 12.72 -13.03
N THR A 18 -0.91 13.26 -13.17
CA THR A 18 0.30 12.46 -13.36
C THR A 18 0.89 12.10 -11.99
N LEU A 19 1.29 10.84 -11.80
CA LEU A 19 1.97 10.43 -10.57
C LEU A 19 3.31 11.15 -10.42
N SER A 20 3.54 11.70 -9.25
CA SER A 20 4.78 12.36 -8.85
C SER A 20 5.06 12.15 -7.35
N ALA A 21 6.33 12.32 -6.94
CA ALA A 21 6.71 12.15 -5.54
C ALA A 21 6.19 13.28 -4.67
N GLY A 22 5.88 12.95 -3.41
CA GLY A 22 5.46 13.92 -2.41
C GLY A 22 4.00 14.34 -2.52
N ARG A 23 3.62 15.32 -1.70
CA ARG A 23 2.25 15.83 -1.58
C ARG A 23 1.98 17.00 -2.53
N HIS A 24 0.81 17.01 -3.14
CA HIS A 24 0.36 18.03 -4.09
C HIS A 24 -0.89 18.75 -3.63
N ARG A 25 -1.00 20.02 -3.99
CA ARG A 25 -2.16 20.84 -3.61
C ARG A 25 -3.37 20.63 -4.53
N SER A 26 -3.16 20.09 -5.73
CA SER A 26 -4.22 19.86 -6.72
C SER A 26 -3.75 18.93 -7.84
N ALA A 27 -4.68 18.28 -8.52
CA ALA A 27 -4.45 17.39 -9.66
C ALA A 27 -3.64 18.02 -10.82
N ARG A 28 -3.71 19.36 -10.99
CA ARG A 28 -2.96 20.09 -12.03
C ARG A 28 -1.45 20.13 -11.78
N ARG A 29 -1.01 19.89 -10.55
CA ARG A 29 0.41 19.92 -10.14
C ARG A 29 1.03 18.53 -9.99
N GLY A 30 0.30 17.49 -10.38
CA GLY A 30 0.62 16.10 -10.13
C GLY A 30 -0.17 15.52 -8.97
N ALA A 31 0.06 14.26 -8.68
CA ALA A 31 -0.55 13.54 -7.56
C ALA A 31 0.44 12.53 -6.99
N CYS A 32 0.49 12.36 -5.67
CA CYS A 32 1.01 11.13 -5.13
C CYS A 32 0.00 9.99 -5.35
N PHE A 33 0.42 8.75 -5.13
CA PHE A 33 -0.44 7.57 -5.30
C PHE A 33 -1.81 7.72 -4.60
N MET A 34 -1.81 8.19 -3.35
CA MET A 34 -3.04 8.28 -2.56
C MET A 34 -3.90 9.50 -2.90
N GLU A 35 -3.31 10.61 -3.34
CA GLU A 35 -4.06 11.74 -3.91
C GLU A 35 -4.77 11.33 -5.19
N PHE A 36 -4.12 10.49 -6.01
CA PHE A 36 -4.76 9.95 -7.21
C PHE A 36 -5.89 8.98 -6.84
N ALA A 37 -5.68 8.11 -5.83
CA ALA A 37 -6.74 7.24 -5.32
C ALA A 37 -7.94 8.05 -4.79
N SER A 38 -7.71 9.13 -4.02
CA SER A 38 -8.77 10.00 -3.54
C SER A 38 -9.56 10.65 -4.68
N PHE A 39 -8.86 11.07 -5.74
CA PHE A 39 -9.48 11.64 -6.94
C PHE A 39 -10.38 10.61 -7.65
N LEU A 40 -9.88 9.39 -7.89
CA LEU A 40 -10.67 8.33 -8.53
C LEU A 40 -11.84 7.86 -7.67
N ALA A 41 -11.69 7.88 -6.35
CA ALA A 41 -12.76 7.53 -5.41
C ALA A 41 -13.85 8.61 -5.28
N GLY A 42 -13.67 9.79 -5.90
CA GLY A 42 -14.57 10.93 -5.73
C GLY A 42 -14.53 11.55 -4.33
N GLU A 43 -13.48 11.28 -3.55
CA GLU A 43 -13.26 11.86 -2.24
C GLU A 43 -12.61 13.25 -2.33
N ARG A 44 -12.60 13.95 -1.20
CA ARG A 44 -11.83 15.18 -1.08
C ARG A 44 -10.35 14.90 -1.36
N TRP A 45 -9.70 15.75 -2.17
CA TRP A 45 -8.26 15.64 -2.47
C TRP A 45 -7.42 15.50 -1.20
N SER A 46 -6.76 14.38 -1.04
CA SER A 46 -6.02 14.03 0.16
C SER A 46 -4.99 12.93 -0.12
N ASP A 47 -3.83 13.03 0.49
CA ASP A 47 -2.84 11.97 0.55
C ASP A 47 -3.15 10.93 1.66
N HIS A 48 -4.24 11.15 2.42
CA HIS A 48 -4.78 10.24 3.44
C HIS A 48 -6.29 10.07 3.22
N PRO A 49 -6.73 9.48 2.10
CA PRO A 49 -8.15 9.27 1.84
C PRO A 49 -8.75 8.24 2.79
N ASN A 50 -10.07 8.33 2.99
CA ASN A 50 -10.78 7.34 3.81
C ASN A 50 -11.10 6.04 3.07
N CYS A 51 -10.89 5.98 1.76
CA CYS A 51 -11.20 4.80 0.94
C CYS A 51 -10.19 3.66 1.08
N THR A 52 -9.08 3.85 1.79
CA THR A 52 -7.98 2.87 1.90
C THR A 52 -7.53 2.72 3.34
N ASP A 53 -7.11 1.51 3.72
CA ASP A 53 -6.49 1.24 5.03
C ASP A 53 -5.29 2.17 5.28
N PRO A 54 -5.10 2.71 6.49
CA PRO A 54 -4.02 3.66 6.80
C PRO A 54 -2.61 3.09 6.60
N THR A 55 -2.40 1.79 6.88
CA THR A 55 -1.09 1.14 6.69
C THR A 55 -0.79 0.94 5.23
N LEU A 56 -1.77 0.44 4.44
CA LEU A 56 -1.64 0.30 3.00
C LEU A 56 -1.45 1.66 2.32
N SER A 57 -2.18 2.69 2.75
CA SER A 57 -2.01 4.07 2.30
C SER A 57 -0.59 4.60 2.58
N THR A 58 -0.02 4.26 3.74
CA THR A 58 1.34 4.63 4.11
C THR A 58 2.37 3.91 3.25
N LEU A 59 2.18 2.60 2.98
CA LEU A 59 3.04 1.83 2.09
C LEU A 59 3.02 2.40 0.67
N ALA A 60 1.83 2.63 0.11
CA ALA A 60 1.66 3.13 -1.24
C ALA A 60 2.35 4.50 -1.44
N ARG A 61 2.24 5.41 -0.46
CA ARG A 61 2.97 6.68 -0.51
C ARG A 61 4.49 6.48 -0.40
N ALA A 62 4.95 5.62 0.50
CA ALA A 62 6.38 5.37 0.66
C ALA A 62 6.98 4.80 -0.63
N VAL A 63 6.30 3.85 -1.29
CA VAL A 63 6.72 3.32 -2.58
C VAL A 63 6.69 4.39 -3.66
N ASN A 64 5.59 5.16 -3.78
CA ASN A 64 5.49 6.27 -4.74
C ASN A 64 6.64 7.29 -4.59
N ASP A 65 7.05 7.58 -3.37
CA ASP A 65 8.07 8.59 -3.10
C ASP A 65 9.50 8.08 -3.27
N THR A 66 9.70 6.76 -3.23
CA THR A 66 11.03 6.13 -3.34
C THR A 66 11.35 5.56 -4.72
N VAL A 67 10.34 5.13 -5.48
CA VAL A 67 10.50 4.68 -6.88
C VAL A 67 10.96 5.85 -7.75
N ARG A 68 11.92 5.61 -8.64
CA ARG A 68 12.43 6.62 -9.58
C ARG A 68 11.33 7.17 -10.50
N ASP A 69 11.51 8.41 -10.95
CA ASP A 69 10.52 9.14 -11.76
C ASP A 69 10.14 8.41 -13.06
N ASP A 70 11.11 7.78 -13.72
CA ASP A 70 10.93 7.03 -14.96
C ASP A 70 10.15 5.71 -14.78
N ARG A 71 10.13 5.17 -13.56
CA ARG A 71 9.44 3.93 -13.21
C ARG A 71 8.10 4.16 -12.49
N ARG A 72 7.87 5.36 -11.94
CA ARG A 72 6.66 5.68 -11.16
C ARG A 72 5.36 5.47 -11.93
N GLY A 73 5.37 5.64 -13.24
CA GLY A 73 4.22 5.37 -14.10
C GLY A 73 3.68 3.94 -14.01
N GLU A 74 4.50 2.97 -13.61
CA GLU A 74 4.11 1.56 -13.45
C GLU A 74 3.09 1.36 -12.31
N LEU A 75 3.03 2.30 -11.35
CA LEU A 75 2.11 2.26 -10.21
C LEU A 75 0.67 2.66 -10.59
N VAL A 76 0.46 3.29 -11.75
CA VAL A 76 -0.85 3.84 -12.14
C VAL A 76 -1.95 2.76 -12.17
N SER A 77 -1.62 1.56 -12.66
CA SER A 77 -2.56 0.44 -12.74
C SER A 77 -2.99 -0.09 -11.35
N ASP A 78 -2.20 0.15 -10.33
CA ASP A 78 -2.46 -0.32 -8.97
C ASP A 78 -3.32 0.67 -8.16
N VAL A 79 -3.43 1.94 -8.62
CA VAL A 79 -4.20 2.99 -7.91
C VAL A 79 -5.68 2.63 -7.72
N PRO A 80 -6.41 2.14 -8.74
CA PRO A 80 -7.82 1.76 -8.55
C PRO A 80 -7.99 0.59 -7.57
N ARG A 81 -7.01 -0.30 -7.47
CA ARG A 81 -7.07 -1.51 -6.64
C ARG A 81 -7.14 -1.21 -5.14
N VAL A 82 -6.49 -0.14 -4.69
CA VAL A 82 -6.49 0.22 -3.26
C VAL A 82 -7.80 0.86 -2.80
N ILE A 83 -8.65 1.31 -3.75
CA ILE A 83 -9.92 1.97 -3.43
C ILE A 83 -10.89 0.95 -2.83
N GLY A 84 -11.38 1.24 -1.62
CA GLY A 84 -12.26 0.38 -0.86
C GLY A 84 -11.54 -0.77 -0.14
N LEU A 85 -10.21 -0.87 -0.19
CA LEU A 85 -9.45 -1.79 0.67
C LEU A 85 -9.39 -1.20 2.08
N LYS A 86 -10.52 -1.33 2.77
CA LYS A 86 -10.73 -0.86 4.13
C LYS A 86 -11.58 -1.88 4.88
N GLY A 87 -11.23 -2.16 6.11
CA GLY A 87 -11.92 -3.13 6.95
C GLY A 87 -11.57 -2.95 8.42
N ASP A 88 -11.27 -4.03 9.12
CA ASP A 88 -10.68 -3.97 10.45
C ASP A 88 -9.24 -3.44 10.33
N GLU A 89 -9.10 -2.14 10.56
CA GLU A 89 -7.83 -1.40 10.37
C GLU A 89 -6.68 -2.02 11.20
N LEU A 90 -6.98 -2.59 12.37
CA LEU A 90 -5.96 -3.22 13.19
C LEU A 90 -5.43 -4.51 12.56
N ARG A 91 -6.33 -5.30 11.99
CA ARG A 91 -6.01 -6.62 11.42
C ARG A 91 -5.41 -6.49 10.02
N LEU A 92 -6.01 -5.67 9.16
CA LEU A 92 -5.53 -5.44 7.81
C LEU A 92 -4.13 -4.81 7.83
N GLY A 93 -3.89 -3.84 8.73
CA GLY A 93 -2.59 -3.23 8.91
C GLY A 93 -1.49 -4.23 9.27
N LEU A 94 -1.77 -5.25 10.08
CA LEU A 94 -0.81 -6.32 10.39
C LEU A 94 -0.46 -7.15 9.14
N VAL A 95 -1.45 -7.50 8.31
CA VAL A 95 -1.23 -8.27 7.07
C VAL A 95 -0.31 -7.51 6.11
N VAL A 96 -0.62 -6.22 5.88
CA VAL A 96 0.18 -5.34 5.01
C VAL A 96 1.60 -5.17 5.55
N ALA A 97 1.75 -4.94 6.86
CA ALA A 97 3.06 -4.75 7.48
C ALA A 97 3.92 -6.01 7.41
N LEU A 98 3.34 -7.20 7.64
CA LEU A 98 4.04 -8.46 7.52
C LEU A 98 4.59 -8.67 6.11
N ARG A 99 3.75 -8.49 5.10
CA ARG A 99 4.16 -8.61 3.68
C ARG A 99 5.32 -7.69 3.36
N ALA A 100 5.19 -6.41 3.66
CA ALA A 100 6.22 -5.43 3.35
C ALA A 100 7.54 -5.73 4.06
N ALA A 101 7.49 -6.08 5.35
CA ALA A 101 8.69 -6.40 6.12
C ALA A 101 9.38 -7.68 5.63
N ALA A 102 8.61 -8.73 5.31
CA ALA A 102 9.16 -10.00 4.80
C ALA A 102 9.93 -9.79 3.49
N MET A 103 9.41 -8.99 2.57
CA MET A 103 10.08 -8.74 1.28
C MET A 103 11.33 -7.86 1.43
N ALA A 104 11.33 -6.90 2.35
CA ALA A 104 12.46 -6.01 2.54
C ALA A 104 13.59 -6.61 3.39
N LEU A 105 13.27 -7.51 4.31
CA LEU A 105 14.18 -8.04 5.31
C LEU A 105 15.48 -8.63 4.73
N PRO A 106 15.47 -9.48 3.68
CA PRO A 106 16.68 -10.09 3.15
C PRO A 106 17.66 -9.11 2.52
N VAL A 107 17.12 -8.01 1.91
CA VAL A 107 17.92 -7.08 1.09
C VAL A 107 18.32 -5.81 1.82
N ALA A 108 17.68 -5.51 2.94
CA ALA A 108 17.94 -4.30 3.70
C ALA A 108 19.34 -4.29 4.34
N SER A 109 19.85 -3.09 4.67
CA SER A 109 21.08 -2.96 5.46
C SER A 109 20.94 -3.67 6.81
N MET A 110 22.08 -4.11 7.38
CA MET A 110 22.10 -4.85 8.66
C MET A 110 21.35 -4.12 9.79
N GLU A 111 21.43 -2.80 9.85
CA GLU A 111 20.71 -2.00 10.84
C GLU A 111 19.19 -2.11 10.64
N ARG A 112 18.73 -1.99 9.39
CA ARG A 112 17.31 -2.15 9.05
C ARG A 112 16.84 -3.59 9.15
N GLN A 113 17.69 -4.57 8.87
CA GLN A 113 17.36 -5.98 9.09
C GLN A 113 16.97 -6.25 10.55
N ARG A 114 17.69 -5.65 11.51
CA ARG A 114 17.32 -5.78 12.93
C ARG A 114 15.94 -5.17 13.22
N ALA A 115 15.69 -3.97 12.74
CA ALA A 115 14.40 -3.29 12.92
C ALA A 115 13.25 -4.05 12.22
N LEU A 116 13.48 -4.52 10.99
CA LEU A 116 12.49 -5.31 10.24
C LEU A 116 12.26 -6.68 10.86
N ALA A 117 13.30 -7.36 11.38
CA ALA A 117 13.16 -8.64 12.08
C ALA A 117 12.30 -8.50 13.34
N VAL A 118 12.47 -7.41 14.11
CA VAL A 118 11.57 -7.08 15.23
C VAL A 118 10.14 -6.90 14.72
N GLY A 119 9.96 -6.13 13.64
CA GLY A 119 8.66 -5.91 13.01
C GLY A 119 7.98 -7.20 12.56
N VAL A 120 8.71 -8.08 11.87
CA VAL A 120 8.20 -9.39 11.41
C VAL A 120 7.76 -10.25 12.59
N ILE A 121 8.63 -10.45 13.60
CA ILE A 121 8.33 -11.31 14.74
C ILE A 121 7.12 -10.77 15.52
N ALA A 122 7.14 -9.47 15.86
CA ALA A 122 6.03 -8.86 16.58
C ALA A 122 4.70 -8.91 15.80
N THR A 123 4.76 -8.84 14.46
CA THR A 123 3.56 -8.94 13.62
C THR A 123 3.05 -10.37 13.53
N LEU A 124 3.95 -11.38 13.44
CA LEU A 124 3.57 -12.80 13.50
C LEU A 124 2.88 -13.13 14.83
N ASP A 125 3.43 -12.68 15.95
CA ASP A 125 2.84 -12.87 17.27
C ASP A 125 1.45 -12.21 17.36
N ALA A 126 1.32 -10.97 16.88
CA ALA A 126 0.06 -10.23 16.88
C ALA A 126 -1.02 -10.87 16.00
N LEU A 127 -0.64 -11.44 14.84
CA LEU A 127 -1.55 -12.19 13.97
C LEU A 127 -2.03 -13.47 14.67
N ALA A 128 -1.12 -14.21 15.31
CA ALA A 128 -1.45 -15.41 16.06
C ALA A 128 -2.40 -15.12 17.23
N GLU A 129 -2.13 -14.09 18.02
CA GLU A 129 -2.99 -13.65 19.13
C GLU A 129 -4.38 -13.18 18.65
N SER A 130 -4.46 -12.61 17.43
CA SER A 130 -5.71 -12.16 16.82
C SER A 130 -6.47 -13.27 16.09
N GLY A 131 -5.94 -14.51 16.05
CA GLY A 131 -6.52 -15.64 15.34
C GLY A 131 -6.56 -15.45 13.81
N ILE A 132 -5.65 -14.65 13.26
CA ILE A 132 -5.56 -14.39 11.81
C ILE A 132 -4.60 -15.39 11.20
N ASN A 133 -5.10 -16.16 10.23
CA ASN A 133 -4.30 -17.10 9.47
C ASN A 133 -4.04 -16.58 8.05
N GLN A 134 -2.78 -16.31 7.74
CA GLN A 134 -2.29 -15.86 6.44
C GLN A 134 -1.09 -16.75 6.02
N PRO A 135 -1.33 -18.02 5.68
CA PRO A 135 -0.25 -19.03 5.60
C PRO A 135 0.83 -18.66 4.58
N ARG A 136 0.45 -18.02 3.47
CA ARG A 136 1.41 -17.56 2.45
C ARG A 136 2.33 -16.47 3.02
N ALA A 137 1.75 -15.40 3.56
CA ALA A 137 2.54 -14.29 4.10
C ALA A 137 3.38 -14.72 5.32
N GLN A 138 2.84 -15.59 6.18
CA GLN A 138 3.56 -16.14 7.33
C GLN A 138 4.74 -17.01 6.90
N GLY A 139 4.55 -17.92 5.93
CA GLY A 139 5.63 -18.76 5.41
C GLY A 139 6.75 -17.96 4.75
N GLU A 140 6.41 -16.91 3.99
CA GLU A 140 7.39 -16.01 3.39
C GLU A 140 8.15 -15.19 4.47
N ALA A 141 7.48 -14.79 5.54
CA ALA A 141 8.10 -14.08 6.66
C ALA A 141 9.06 -14.98 7.45
N GLU A 142 8.69 -16.23 7.69
CA GLU A 142 9.56 -17.22 8.33
C GLU A 142 10.80 -17.53 7.47
N LYS A 143 10.60 -17.65 6.15
CA LYS A 143 11.70 -17.81 5.20
C LYS A 143 12.65 -16.61 5.26
N ALA A 144 12.11 -15.38 5.18
CA ALA A 144 12.92 -14.17 5.25
C ALA A 144 13.74 -14.07 6.56
N LEU A 145 13.15 -14.46 7.70
CA LEU A 145 13.88 -14.54 8.97
C LEU A 145 15.01 -15.59 8.94
N SER A 146 14.84 -16.71 8.21
CA SER A 146 15.87 -17.73 8.07
C SER A 146 17.06 -17.27 7.22
N GLU A 147 16.85 -16.34 6.31
CA GLU A 147 17.89 -15.73 5.45
C GLU A 147 18.76 -14.71 6.21
N VAL A 148 18.29 -14.19 7.35
CA VAL A 148 19.01 -13.21 8.19
C VAL A 148 19.13 -13.68 9.65
N PRO A 149 19.78 -14.83 9.93
CA PRO A 149 19.73 -15.49 11.22
C PRO A 149 20.27 -14.64 12.38
N ASP A 150 21.24 -13.77 12.13
CA ASP A 150 21.82 -12.90 13.17
C ASP A 150 20.86 -11.79 13.55
N ALA A 151 20.19 -11.16 12.59
CA ALA A 151 19.16 -10.16 12.85
C ALA A 151 17.95 -10.79 13.55
N ALA A 152 17.52 -11.99 13.11
CA ALA A 152 16.42 -12.73 13.73
C ALA A 152 16.75 -13.12 15.19
N ARG A 153 17.96 -13.57 15.48
CA ARG A 153 18.40 -13.90 16.84
C ARG A 153 18.42 -12.66 17.73
N TRP A 154 18.97 -11.56 17.22
CA TRP A 154 19.00 -10.29 17.94
C TRP A 154 17.59 -9.78 18.23
N ALA A 155 16.67 -9.83 17.25
CA ALA A 155 15.30 -9.40 17.41
C ALA A 155 14.54 -10.23 18.46
N ARG A 156 14.70 -11.56 18.47
CA ARG A 156 14.09 -12.41 19.49
C ARG A 156 14.59 -12.08 20.90
N ALA A 157 15.90 -11.84 21.06
CA ALA A 157 16.47 -11.44 22.35
C ALA A 157 15.92 -10.07 22.78
N HIS A 158 15.80 -9.11 21.85
CA HIS A 158 15.27 -7.80 22.13
C HIS A 158 13.78 -7.83 22.54
N LEU A 159 12.98 -8.69 21.92
CA LEU A 159 11.56 -8.86 22.22
C LEU A 159 11.28 -9.70 23.47
N ALA A 160 12.25 -10.45 23.99
CA ALA A 160 12.08 -11.27 25.19
C ALA A 160 11.65 -10.43 26.41
N ASP A 161 12.19 -9.21 26.50
CA ASP A 161 11.92 -8.27 27.60
C ASP A 161 10.79 -7.26 27.24
N TRP A 162 10.35 -7.23 25.99
CA TRP A 162 9.37 -6.26 25.51
C TRP A 162 8.23 -6.96 24.76
N ARG A 163 7.02 -6.82 25.28
CA ARG A 163 5.81 -7.33 24.62
C ARG A 163 4.96 -6.15 24.16
N ALA A 164 4.94 -5.89 22.86
CA ALA A 164 3.95 -5.01 22.29
C ALA A 164 2.57 -5.66 22.37
N ARG A 165 1.58 -4.90 22.80
CA ARG A 165 0.20 -5.35 22.69
C ARG A 165 -0.20 -5.29 21.20
N PRO A 166 -0.92 -6.31 20.65
CA PRO A 166 -1.31 -6.31 19.24
C PRO A 166 -1.96 -5.02 18.77
N GLY A 167 -2.82 -4.42 19.59
CA GLY A 167 -3.48 -3.17 19.26
C GLY A 167 -2.54 -1.96 19.21
N ASP A 168 -1.45 -1.94 19.98
CA ASP A 168 -0.47 -0.85 19.93
C ASP A 168 0.43 -0.99 18.69
N LEU A 169 0.82 -2.22 18.34
CA LEU A 169 1.55 -2.50 17.12
C LEU A 169 0.74 -2.10 15.89
N ALA A 170 -0.52 -2.50 15.81
CA ALA A 170 -1.39 -2.18 14.70
C ALA A 170 -1.62 -0.68 14.54
N ARG A 171 -1.85 0.06 15.64
CA ARG A 171 -2.09 1.50 15.59
C ARG A 171 -0.85 2.35 15.31
N HIS A 172 0.31 1.94 15.81
CA HIS A 172 1.51 2.79 15.80
C HIS A 172 2.72 2.15 15.12
N GLY A 173 2.82 0.82 15.14
CA GLY A 173 3.97 0.08 14.62
C GLY A 173 3.89 -0.22 13.13
N CYS A 174 2.72 -0.63 12.62
CA CYS A 174 2.58 -1.05 11.21
C CYS A 174 3.02 0.03 10.22
N GLY A 175 2.64 1.29 10.45
CA GLY A 175 3.07 2.40 9.62
C GLY A 175 4.60 2.65 9.64
N ALA A 176 5.26 2.40 10.78
CA ALA A 176 6.73 2.49 10.87
C ALA A 176 7.40 1.32 10.14
N ILE A 177 6.86 0.11 10.28
CA ILE A 177 7.36 -1.10 9.60
C ILE A 177 7.35 -0.90 8.09
N VAL A 178 6.21 -0.50 7.49
CA VAL A 178 6.10 -0.36 6.03
C VAL A 178 7.01 0.76 5.48
N ARG A 179 7.18 1.86 6.22
CA ARG A 179 8.15 2.90 5.82
C ARG A 179 9.60 2.40 5.88
N THR A 180 9.95 1.63 6.93
CA THR A 180 11.28 1.04 7.07
C THR A 180 11.53 0.02 5.95
N ALA A 181 10.52 -0.76 5.57
CA ALA A 181 10.58 -1.70 4.46
C ALA A 181 10.84 -0.99 3.12
N ALA A 182 10.03 0.01 2.77
CA ALA A 182 10.21 0.76 1.53
C ALA A 182 11.60 1.41 1.45
N LEU A 183 12.05 2.09 2.52
CA LEU A 183 13.39 2.66 2.59
C LEU A 183 14.49 1.60 2.58
N GLY A 184 14.23 0.43 3.18
CA GLY A 184 15.16 -0.69 3.19
C GLY A 184 15.47 -1.20 1.80
N ILE A 185 14.42 -1.36 0.97
CA ILE A 185 14.56 -1.76 -0.43
C ILE A 185 15.17 -0.63 -1.27
N ALA A 186 14.66 0.61 -1.15
CA ALA A 186 15.13 1.74 -1.94
C ALA A 186 16.62 2.02 -1.79
N GLN A 187 17.20 1.67 -0.63
CA GLN A 187 18.63 1.87 -0.31
C GLN A 187 19.42 0.56 -0.31
N ALA A 188 18.83 -0.52 -0.79
CA ALA A 188 19.52 -1.81 -0.87
C ALA A 188 20.54 -1.81 -2.01
N CYS A 189 21.65 -2.54 -1.80
CA CYS A 189 22.65 -2.79 -2.83
C CYS A 189 22.22 -3.98 -3.71
N ILE A 190 21.13 -3.82 -4.45
CA ILE A 190 20.59 -4.79 -5.43
C ILE A 190 20.46 -4.12 -6.80
N ASP A 191 20.38 -4.92 -7.86
CA ASP A 191 20.40 -4.43 -9.23
C ASP A 191 19.19 -3.55 -9.58
N ASP A 192 17.99 -3.94 -9.11
CA ASP A 192 16.73 -3.23 -9.41
C ASP A 192 15.83 -3.08 -8.16
N PRO A 193 16.10 -2.11 -7.30
CA PRO A 193 15.27 -1.83 -6.14
C PRO A 193 13.85 -1.34 -6.52
N ASP A 194 13.67 -0.69 -7.67
CA ASP A 194 12.36 -0.19 -8.09
C ASP A 194 11.40 -1.32 -8.41
N THR A 195 11.85 -2.36 -9.11
CA THR A 195 11.04 -3.55 -9.36
C THR A 195 10.59 -4.18 -8.04
N LEU A 196 11.49 -4.35 -7.08
CA LEU A 196 11.13 -4.95 -5.79
C LEU A 196 10.16 -4.06 -4.98
N LEU A 197 10.28 -2.72 -5.06
CA LEU A 197 9.33 -1.79 -4.45
C LEU A 197 7.92 -1.93 -5.03
N VAL A 198 7.82 -2.01 -6.37
CA VAL A 198 6.54 -2.20 -7.07
C VAL A 198 5.93 -3.55 -6.73
N GLU A 199 6.72 -4.62 -6.74
CA GLU A 199 6.30 -5.96 -6.35
C GLU A 199 5.83 -6.03 -4.90
N MET A 200 6.52 -5.36 -3.98
CA MET A 200 6.12 -5.29 -2.58
C MET A 200 4.75 -4.63 -2.42
N LEU A 201 4.50 -3.52 -3.11
CA LEU A 201 3.19 -2.86 -3.06
C LEU A 201 2.10 -3.76 -3.64
N ARG A 202 2.34 -4.40 -4.79
CA ARG A 202 1.38 -5.33 -5.42
C ARG A 202 1.07 -6.52 -4.53
N ALA A 203 2.09 -7.15 -3.96
CA ALA A 203 1.91 -8.27 -3.04
C ALA A 203 1.12 -7.88 -1.79
N ALA A 204 1.34 -6.67 -1.26
CA ALA A 204 0.58 -6.17 -0.12
C ALA A 204 -0.90 -5.86 -0.49
N ILE A 205 -1.15 -5.38 -1.71
CA ILE A 205 -2.52 -5.21 -2.24
C ILE A 205 -3.20 -6.58 -2.42
N ASP A 206 -2.51 -7.56 -3.01
CA ASP A 206 -3.04 -8.92 -3.19
C ASP A 206 -3.43 -9.56 -1.85
N ASP A 207 -2.57 -9.44 -0.84
CA ASP A 207 -2.84 -9.95 0.51
C ASP A 207 -4.03 -9.22 1.17
N ALA A 208 -4.15 -7.90 0.97
CA ALA A 208 -5.26 -7.11 1.47
C ALA A 208 -6.59 -7.49 0.80
N GLU A 209 -6.59 -7.69 -0.52
CA GLU A 209 -7.76 -8.17 -1.28
C GLU A 209 -8.18 -9.56 -0.79
N ALA A 210 -7.23 -10.48 -0.65
CA ALA A 210 -7.50 -11.83 -0.15
C ALA A 210 -8.04 -11.82 1.29
N PHE A 211 -7.46 -11.00 2.17
CA PHE A 211 -7.92 -10.85 3.55
C PHE A 211 -9.36 -10.34 3.65
N LEU A 212 -9.74 -9.43 2.76
CA LEU A 212 -11.10 -8.86 2.68
C LEU A 212 -12.09 -9.73 1.89
N GLY A 213 -11.65 -10.89 1.37
CA GLY A 213 -12.48 -11.78 0.56
C GLY A 213 -12.83 -11.18 -0.81
N ARG A 214 -12.06 -10.22 -1.31
CA ARG A 214 -12.22 -9.64 -2.65
C ARG A 214 -11.46 -10.51 -3.64
N ALA A 215 -12.14 -10.93 -4.72
CA ALA A 215 -11.46 -11.61 -5.81
C ALA A 215 -10.38 -10.69 -6.41
N ALA A 216 -9.18 -11.23 -6.62
CA ALA A 216 -8.15 -10.52 -7.34
C ALA A 216 -8.73 -10.05 -8.67
N HIS A 217 -8.73 -8.74 -8.92
CA HIS A 217 -9.18 -8.19 -10.19
C HIS A 217 -8.16 -8.61 -11.24
N GLY A 218 -8.52 -9.62 -12.05
CA GLY A 218 -7.81 -9.90 -13.29
C GLY A 218 -7.80 -8.63 -14.13
N VAL A 219 -6.71 -8.39 -14.83
CA VAL A 219 -6.43 -7.17 -15.64
C VAL A 219 -7.47 -6.94 -16.75
N ASP A 220 -8.43 -7.86 -16.93
CA ASP A 220 -9.41 -7.87 -18.03
C ASP A 220 -10.83 -7.42 -17.67
N ALA A 221 -11.10 -6.99 -16.44
CA ALA A 221 -12.42 -6.43 -16.13
C ALA A 221 -12.41 -4.92 -16.41
N PRO A 222 -13.25 -4.41 -17.34
CA PRO A 222 -13.39 -2.97 -17.50
C PRO A 222 -13.86 -2.38 -16.16
N VAL A 223 -13.04 -1.50 -15.60
CA VAL A 223 -13.39 -0.74 -14.40
C VAL A 223 -14.68 0.01 -14.73
N ALA A 224 -15.80 -0.43 -14.16
CA ALA A 224 -17.01 0.36 -14.14
C ALA A 224 -16.70 1.57 -13.25
N LEU A 225 -16.25 2.65 -13.88
CA LEU A 225 -16.06 3.93 -13.19
C LEU A 225 -17.41 4.31 -12.56
N PRO A 226 -17.47 4.62 -11.26
CA PRO A 226 -18.68 5.14 -10.68
C PRO A 226 -19.13 6.35 -11.49
N MET A 227 -20.41 6.43 -11.79
CA MET A 227 -21.02 7.51 -12.55
C MET A 227 -20.45 8.84 -12.09
N ALA A 228 -19.77 9.53 -12.99
CA ALA A 228 -19.08 10.78 -12.75
C ALA A 228 -19.96 11.74 -11.95
N ALA A 229 -19.41 12.28 -10.87
CA ALA A 229 -19.99 13.43 -10.21
C ALA A 229 -20.26 14.52 -11.26
N THR A 230 -21.44 15.15 -11.20
CA THR A 230 -21.81 16.18 -12.18
C THR A 230 -20.80 17.34 -12.11
N PRO A 231 -20.58 18.09 -13.22
CA PRO A 231 -19.66 19.22 -13.23
C PRO A 231 -19.91 20.24 -12.11
N GLU A 232 -21.14 20.38 -11.62
CA GLU A 232 -21.51 21.22 -10.49
C GLU A 232 -20.95 20.70 -9.15
N GLN A 233 -20.91 19.39 -8.95
CA GLN A 233 -20.37 18.78 -7.71
C GLN A 233 -18.85 18.90 -7.66
N VAL A 234 -18.17 18.84 -8.80
CA VAL A 234 -16.71 19.03 -8.89
C VAL A 234 -16.34 20.49 -8.67
N LEU A 235 -17.15 21.43 -9.17
CA LEU A 235 -16.90 22.86 -9.00
C LEU A 235 -17.15 23.31 -7.56
N ALA A 236 -18.15 22.77 -6.88
CA ALA A 236 -18.45 23.05 -5.48
C ALA A 236 -17.38 22.55 -4.50
N ALA A 237 -16.65 21.46 -4.86
CA ALA A 237 -15.56 20.93 -4.05
C ALA A 237 -14.24 21.70 -4.23
N ALA A 238 -14.08 22.44 -5.34
CA ALA A 238 -12.87 23.22 -5.65
C ALA A 238 -12.87 24.64 -5.05
N THR A 239 -14.01 25.09 -4.50
CA THR A 239 -14.23 26.47 -4.03
C THR A 239 -14.39 26.59 -2.50
N ARG A 240 -14.14 25.51 -1.75
CA ARG A 240 -14.13 25.53 -0.27
C ARG A 240 -12.78 25.24 0.32
#